data_bc70789c068767ce8f4149f9ec9da9b3
#
_entry.id   bc70789c068767ce8f4149f9ec9da9b3
#
_cell.length_a   1.000
_cell.length_b   1.000
_cell.length_c   1.000
_cell.angle_alpha   90.00
_cell.angle_beta   90.00
_cell.angle_gamma   90.00
#
_symmetry.space_group_name_H-M   'P 1'
#
loop_
_entity.id
_entity.type
_entity.pdbx_description
1 polymer ?
#
loop_
_entity_poly.entity_id
_entity_poly.type
_entity_poly.pdbx_seq_one_letter_code
_entity_poly.pdbx_strand_id
1 'polypeptide(L)'
;MWICIAILVVILVGLLIPVVKERRAWIAYAHGGTGLFFASMLLNIGLQQKGDIGDIIWLEIMGFVLFVPAAILIVSAIVAIVQGNLVKTGIMRIVRHPMYLGTAIAAFALILVFQSKLSIVLSVIAIALLWMASKMEDDYNVERFGDSYREYMRLVPRWNVFKELK
;
A
#
# COMPACT_ATOMS: atom_id res chain seq x y z
N MET A 1 21.66 -11.58 -5.42
CA MET A 1 21.74 -10.10 -5.53
C MET A 1 21.28 -9.60 -6.89
N TRP A 2 21.96 -9.93 -8.02
CA TRP A 2 21.64 -9.38 -9.36
C TRP A 2 20.21 -9.66 -9.83
N ILE A 3 19.65 -10.83 -9.55
CA ILE A 3 18.27 -11.21 -9.89
C ILE A 3 17.26 -10.30 -9.17
N CYS A 4 17.45 -10.05 -7.87
CA CYS A 4 16.57 -9.16 -7.11
C CYS A 4 16.61 -7.73 -7.67
N ILE A 5 17.79 -7.24 -8.05
CA ILE A 5 17.96 -5.92 -8.67
C ILE A 5 17.26 -5.86 -10.02
N ALA A 6 17.42 -6.88 -10.86
CA ALA A 6 16.75 -6.95 -12.16
C ALA A 6 15.22 -6.95 -12.01
N ILE A 7 14.68 -7.76 -11.11
CA ILE A 7 13.23 -7.78 -10.82
C ILE A 7 12.77 -6.41 -10.33
N LEU A 8 13.51 -5.78 -9.41
CA LEU A 8 13.17 -4.45 -8.90
C LEU A 8 13.13 -3.41 -10.03
N VAL A 9 14.11 -3.41 -10.93
CA VAL A 9 14.14 -2.49 -12.08
C VAL A 9 12.91 -2.68 -12.96
N VAL A 10 12.53 -3.93 -13.29
CA VAL A 10 11.34 -4.22 -14.09
C VAL A 10 10.07 -3.71 -13.40
N ILE A 11 9.93 -3.94 -12.08
CA ILE A 11 8.79 -3.44 -11.30
C ILE A 11 8.75 -1.91 -11.33
N LEU A 12 9.86 -1.24 -11.05
CA LEU A 12 9.93 0.23 -11.01
C LEU A 12 9.62 0.85 -12.37
N VAL A 13 10.14 0.28 -13.47
CA VAL A 13 9.79 0.72 -14.83
C VAL A 13 8.29 0.54 -15.09
N GLY A 14 7.71 -0.61 -14.72
CA GLY A 14 6.28 -0.85 -14.87
C GLY A 14 5.42 0.15 -14.08
N LEU A 15 5.85 0.52 -12.88
CA LEU A 15 5.18 1.51 -12.05
C LEU A 15 5.30 2.95 -12.57
N LEU A 16 6.35 3.26 -13.36
CA LEU A 16 6.51 4.58 -13.96
C LEU A 16 5.57 4.84 -15.14
N ILE A 17 5.14 3.82 -15.85
CA ILE A 17 4.29 3.96 -17.04
C ILE A 17 2.99 4.73 -16.75
N PRO A 18 2.16 4.37 -15.73
CA PRO A 18 0.95 5.12 -15.40
C PRO A 18 1.23 6.55 -14.95
N VAL A 19 2.34 6.76 -14.22
CA VAL A 19 2.75 8.10 -13.74
C VAL A 19 2.99 9.04 -14.91
N VAL A 20 3.74 8.58 -15.93
CA VAL A 20 4.05 9.37 -17.12
C VAL A 20 2.82 9.58 -17.99
N LYS A 21 1.98 8.55 -18.14
CA LYS A 21 0.79 8.57 -18.98
C LYS A 21 -0.31 9.48 -18.45
N GLU A 22 -0.62 9.37 -17.16
CA GLU A 22 -1.77 10.08 -16.60
C GLU A 22 -1.43 11.43 -15.98
N ARG A 23 -0.15 11.70 -15.68
CA ARG A 23 0.38 12.95 -15.13
C ARG A 23 -0.34 13.46 -13.87
N ARG A 24 -0.96 12.57 -13.09
CA ARG A 24 -1.66 12.91 -11.86
C ARG A 24 -0.75 12.66 -10.67
N ALA A 25 -0.61 13.65 -9.80
CA ALA A 25 0.31 13.58 -8.67
C ALA A 25 0.02 12.39 -7.73
N TRP A 26 -1.25 12.09 -7.44
CA TRP A 26 -1.60 10.97 -6.55
C TRP A 26 -1.14 9.60 -7.10
N ILE A 27 -1.13 9.44 -8.44
CA ILE A 27 -0.60 8.24 -9.09
C ILE A 27 0.89 8.09 -8.82
N ALA A 28 1.64 9.19 -8.89
CA ALA A 28 3.07 9.17 -8.58
C ALA A 28 3.33 8.76 -7.12
N TYR A 29 2.56 9.28 -6.17
CA TYR A 29 2.68 8.90 -4.75
C TYR A 29 2.29 7.44 -4.51
N ALA A 30 1.18 6.97 -5.12
CA ALA A 30 0.74 5.58 -5.00
C ALA A 30 1.79 4.60 -5.53
N HIS A 31 2.30 4.85 -6.74
CA HIS A 31 3.31 3.99 -7.37
C HIS A 31 4.68 4.12 -6.69
N GLY A 32 5.02 5.30 -6.21
CA GLY A 32 6.21 5.53 -5.40
C GLY A 32 6.19 4.71 -4.10
N GLY A 33 5.08 4.76 -3.36
CA GLY A 33 4.89 3.96 -2.15
C GLY A 33 4.94 2.45 -2.41
N THR A 34 4.25 1.99 -3.46
CA THR A 34 4.28 0.58 -3.88
C THR A 34 5.67 0.17 -4.35
N GLY A 35 6.36 1.02 -5.09
CA GLY A 35 7.75 0.78 -5.53
C GLY A 35 8.71 0.64 -4.35
N LEU A 36 8.59 1.48 -3.33
CA LEU A 36 9.40 1.39 -2.12
C LEU A 36 9.09 0.14 -1.28
N PHE A 37 7.84 -0.32 -1.27
CA PHE A 37 7.49 -1.61 -0.67
C PHE A 37 8.28 -2.76 -1.35
N PHE A 38 8.24 -2.85 -2.70
CA PHE A 38 9.00 -3.85 -3.41
C PHE A 38 10.52 -3.65 -3.28
N ALA A 39 10.98 -2.41 -3.25
CA ALA A 39 12.40 -2.11 -3.00
C ALA A 39 12.83 -2.59 -1.62
N SER A 40 12.03 -2.34 -0.57
CA SER A 40 12.30 -2.86 0.77
C SER A 40 12.43 -4.37 0.77
N MET A 41 11.47 -5.08 0.18
CA MET A 41 11.48 -6.53 0.12
C MET A 41 12.71 -7.08 -0.63
N LEU A 42 12.91 -6.64 -1.87
CA LEU A 42 13.94 -7.22 -2.75
C LEU A 42 15.36 -6.83 -2.35
N LEU A 43 15.57 -5.61 -1.84
CA LEU A 43 16.89 -5.18 -1.38
C LEU A 43 17.27 -5.89 -0.08
N ASN A 44 16.35 -6.06 0.88
CA ASN A 44 16.65 -6.82 2.09
C ASN A 44 17.01 -8.28 1.77
N ILE A 45 16.26 -8.94 0.86
CA ILE A 45 16.59 -10.29 0.40
C ILE A 45 17.94 -10.31 -0.34
N GLY A 46 18.12 -9.40 -1.30
CA GLY A 46 19.31 -9.40 -2.17
C GLY A 46 20.60 -9.04 -1.45
N LEU A 47 20.53 -8.16 -0.45
CA LEU A 47 21.67 -7.74 0.37
C LEU A 47 21.78 -8.55 1.67
N GLN A 48 20.88 -9.53 1.88
CA GLN A 48 20.82 -10.33 3.11
C GLN A 48 20.73 -9.47 4.39
N GLN A 49 20.00 -8.35 4.27
CA GLN A 49 19.78 -7.43 5.38
C GLN A 49 18.66 -7.96 6.28
N LYS A 50 19.05 -8.79 7.26
CA LYS A 50 18.13 -9.32 8.26
C LYS A 50 18.78 -9.24 9.63
N GLY A 51 18.03 -8.78 10.63
CA GLY A 51 18.45 -8.81 12.02
C GLY A 51 19.53 -7.80 12.41
N ASP A 52 19.78 -6.73 11.63
CA ASP A 52 20.78 -5.71 11.97
C ASP A 52 20.36 -4.78 13.11
N ILE A 53 19.09 -4.82 13.53
CA ILE A 53 18.57 -4.13 14.73
C ILE A 53 17.97 -5.09 15.75
N GLY A 54 17.75 -6.35 15.38
CA GLY A 54 17.23 -7.39 16.25
C GLY A 54 16.93 -8.64 15.44
N ASP A 55 17.02 -9.80 16.08
CA ASP A 55 16.65 -11.09 15.48
C ASP A 55 15.64 -11.78 16.41
N ILE A 56 14.46 -11.18 16.51
CA ILE A 56 13.40 -11.62 17.40
C ILE A 56 12.39 -12.42 16.59
N ILE A 57 12.42 -13.75 16.73
CA ILE A 57 11.57 -14.68 15.98
C ILE A 57 10.07 -14.38 16.09
N TRP A 58 9.58 -13.90 17.23
CA TRP A 58 8.17 -13.55 17.40
C TRP A 58 7.75 -12.37 16.56
N LEU A 59 8.62 -11.38 16.36
CA LEU A 59 8.33 -10.26 15.45
C LEU A 59 8.29 -10.74 14.00
N GLU A 60 9.18 -11.63 13.61
CA GLU A 60 9.16 -12.24 12.28
C GLU A 60 7.85 -13.00 12.02
N ILE A 61 7.42 -13.84 12.97
CA ILE A 61 6.13 -14.55 12.89
C ILE A 61 4.97 -13.57 12.78
N MET A 62 4.93 -12.52 13.61
CA MET A 62 3.91 -11.47 13.53
C MET A 62 3.90 -10.78 12.17
N GLY A 63 5.07 -10.50 11.60
CA GLY A 63 5.20 -9.92 10.27
C GLY A 63 4.57 -10.84 9.20
N PHE A 64 4.86 -12.13 9.22
CA PHE A 64 4.22 -13.08 8.30
C PHE A 64 2.70 -13.16 8.49
N VAL A 65 2.20 -13.14 9.71
CA VAL A 65 0.76 -13.12 10.00
C VAL A 65 0.09 -11.87 9.43
N LEU A 66 0.75 -10.71 9.47
CA LEU A 66 0.20 -9.46 8.93
C LEU A 66 0.08 -9.45 7.39
N PHE A 67 0.83 -10.28 6.67
CA PHE A 67 0.62 -10.39 5.21
C PHE A 67 -0.75 -10.97 4.85
N VAL A 68 -1.38 -11.75 5.73
CA VAL A 68 -2.72 -12.32 5.46
C VAL A 68 -3.79 -11.22 5.33
N PRO A 69 -4.03 -10.36 6.34
CA PRO A 69 -5.00 -9.26 6.18
C PRO A 69 -4.59 -8.27 5.10
N ALA A 70 -3.28 -8.01 4.89
CA ALA A 70 -2.81 -7.18 3.81
C ALA A 70 -3.22 -7.73 2.44
N ALA A 71 -3.01 -9.04 2.19
CA ALA A 71 -3.40 -9.70 0.96
C ALA A 71 -4.92 -9.68 0.76
N ILE A 72 -5.71 -9.93 1.80
CA ILE A 72 -7.18 -9.86 1.74
C ILE A 72 -7.64 -8.47 1.29
N LEU A 73 -7.07 -7.41 1.88
CA LEU A 73 -7.41 -6.02 1.52
C LEU A 73 -7.04 -5.70 0.07
N ILE A 74 -5.86 -6.10 -0.38
CA ILE A 74 -5.37 -5.85 -1.75
C ILE A 74 -6.23 -6.61 -2.76
N VAL A 75 -6.44 -7.92 -2.57
CA VAL A 75 -7.22 -8.75 -3.49
C VAL A 75 -8.67 -8.25 -3.55
N SER A 76 -9.29 -7.96 -2.41
CA SER A 76 -10.65 -7.43 -2.36
C SER A 76 -10.78 -6.09 -3.10
N ALA A 77 -9.76 -5.23 -3.01
CA ALA A 77 -9.71 -3.96 -3.75
C ALA A 77 -9.59 -4.18 -5.27
N ILE A 78 -8.71 -5.09 -5.70
CA ILE A 78 -8.55 -5.42 -7.12
C ILE A 78 -9.87 -5.96 -7.71
N VAL A 79 -10.53 -6.87 -7.01
CA VAL A 79 -11.84 -7.40 -7.44
C VAL A 79 -12.87 -6.28 -7.58
N ALA A 80 -12.92 -5.34 -6.63
CA ALA A 80 -13.83 -4.20 -6.68
C ALA A 80 -13.52 -3.27 -7.87
N ILE A 81 -12.25 -2.99 -8.16
CA ILE A 81 -11.84 -2.13 -9.29
C ILE A 81 -12.22 -2.76 -10.63
N VAL A 82 -12.02 -4.07 -10.79
CA VAL A 82 -12.36 -4.79 -12.02
C VAL A 82 -13.88 -4.74 -12.32
N GLN A 83 -14.73 -4.63 -11.31
CA GLN A 83 -16.18 -4.49 -11.46
C GLN A 83 -16.63 -3.12 -11.99
N GLY A 84 -15.75 -2.13 -12.12
CA GLY A 84 -15.91 -0.93 -12.97
C GLY A 84 -16.84 0.17 -12.47
N ASN A 85 -17.40 0.10 -11.27
CA ASN A 85 -18.30 1.10 -10.70
C ASN A 85 -17.71 1.77 -9.47
N LEU A 86 -18.28 2.94 -9.06
CA LEU A 86 -18.05 3.47 -7.72
C LEU A 86 -18.59 2.45 -6.71
N VAL A 87 -17.71 1.52 -6.32
CA VAL A 87 -18.11 0.34 -5.55
C VAL A 87 -18.29 0.76 -4.10
N LYS A 88 -19.56 0.92 -3.69
CA LYS A 88 -19.96 1.15 -2.31
C LYS A 88 -20.32 -0.18 -1.59
N THR A 89 -19.74 -1.31 -2.04
CA THR A 89 -20.08 -2.66 -1.55
C THR A 89 -18.83 -3.40 -1.05
N GLY A 90 -19.03 -4.49 -0.33
CA GLY A 90 -17.92 -5.32 0.16
C GLY A 90 -16.96 -4.53 1.06
N ILE A 91 -15.66 -4.71 0.86
CA ILE A 91 -14.59 -4.07 1.64
C ILE A 91 -14.61 -2.54 1.55
N MET A 92 -15.13 -1.98 0.43
CA MET A 92 -15.26 -0.54 0.23
C MET A 92 -16.32 0.10 1.14
N ARG A 93 -17.16 -0.67 1.83
CA ARG A 93 -18.05 -0.17 2.88
C ARG A 93 -17.33 0.01 4.22
N ILE A 94 -16.22 -0.69 4.41
CA ILE A 94 -15.46 -0.69 5.65
C ILE A 94 -14.33 0.34 5.59
N VAL A 95 -13.64 0.41 4.46
CA VAL A 95 -12.50 1.31 4.23
C VAL A 95 -12.47 1.76 2.78
N ARG A 96 -12.26 3.09 2.55
CA ARG A 96 -12.29 3.66 1.17
C ARG A 96 -11.11 3.25 0.31
N HIS A 97 -9.93 3.08 0.91
CA HIS A 97 -8.69 2.78 0.20
C HIS A 97 -8.06 1.46 0.68
N PRO A 98 -8.75 0.32 0.48
CA PRO A 98 -8.27 -0.97 1.00
C PRO A 98 -6.95 -1.41 0.37
N MET A 99 -6.68 -1.09 -0.90
CA MET A 99 -5.43 -1.41 -1.57
C MET A 99 -4.24 -0.67 -0.92
N TYR A 100 -4.37 0.63 -0.66
CA TYR A 100 -3.30 1.40 -0.01
C TYR A 100 -3.10 0.97 1.44
N LEU A 101 -4.19 0.71 2.17
CA LEU A 101 -4.09 0.19 3.54
C LEU A 101 -3.42 -1.18 3.55
N GLY A 102 -3.81 -2.09 2.66
CA GLY A 102 -3.19 -3.41 2.55
C GLY A 102 -1.69 -3.32 2.23
N THR A 103 -1.29 -2.47 1.27
CA THR A 103 0.13 -2.27 0.95
C THR A 103 0.89 -1.63 2.12
N ALA A 104 0.26 -0.71 2.87
CA ALA A 104 0.87 -0.11 4.06
C ALA A 104 1.08 -1.13 5.19
N ILE A 105 0.08 -2.02 5.42
CA ILE A 105 0.21 -3.14 6.38
C ILE A 105 1.33 -4.10 5.93
N ALA A 106 1.41 -4.42 4.65
CA ALA A 106 2.48 -5.25 4.11
C ALA A 106 3.86 -4.60 4.25
N ALA A 107 3.97 -3.28 4.02
CA ALA A 107 5.21 -2.54 4.24
C ALA A 107 5.61 -2.54 5.73
N PHE A 108 4.66 -2.39 6.64
CA PHE A 108 4.93 -2.53 8.07
C PHE A 108 5.36 -3.95 8.44
N ALA A 109 4.74 -4.97 7.84
CA ALA A 109 5.12 -6.37 8.04
C ALA A 109 6.59 -6.63 7.64
N LEU A 110 7.10 -5.99 6.57
CA LEU A 110 8.51 -6.12 6.19
C LEU A 110 9.47 -5.60 7.28
N ILE A 111 9.09 -4.58 8.05
CA ILE A 111 9.89 -4.11 9.19
C ILE A 111 10.05 -5.22 10.22
N LEU A 112 8.96 -5.93 10.51
CA LEU A 112 8.96 -7.01 11.50
C LEU A 112 9.70 -8.25 10.99
N VAL A 113 9.55 -8.58 9.70
CA VAL A 113 10.20 -9.75 9.09
C VAL A 113 11.70 -9.56 8.98
N PHE A 114 12.16 -8.43 8.47
CA PHE A 114 13.59 -8.20 8.22
C PHE A 114 14.32 -7.62 9.41
N GLN A 115 13.64 -6.89 10.30
CA GLN A 115 14.24 -6.23 11.48
C GLN A 115 15.54 -5.50 11.11
N SER A 116 15.51 -4.77 9.98
CA SER A 116 16.66 -4.07 9.41
C SER A 116 16.41 -2.56 9.33
N LYS A 117 17.46 -1.76 9.42
CA LYS A 117 17.39 -0.30 9.24
C LYS A 117 16.85 0.05 7.86
N LEU A 118 17.26 -0.72 6.84
CA LEU A 118 16.82 -0.53 5.46
C LEU A 118 15.30 -0.75 5.34
N SER A 119 14.75 -1.82 5.94
CA SER A 119 13.31 -2.09 5.91
C SER A 119 12.52 -1.00 6.63
N ILE A 120 13.01 -0.48 7.76
CA ILE A 120 12.35 0.63 8.47
C ILE A 120 12.27 1.87 7.57
N VAL A 121 13.40 2.33 7.04
CA VAL A 121 13.46 3.57 6.25
C VAL A 121 12.55 3.48 5.03
N LEU A 122 12.69 2.43 4.23
CA LEU A 122 11.91 2.28 3.00
C LEU A 122 10.42 2.08 3.28
N SER A 123 10.06 1.30 4.29
CA SER A 123 8.65 1.04 4.62
C SER A 123 7.96 2.27 5.23
N VAL A 124 8.63 3.03 6.09
CA VAL A 124 8.06 4.27 6.64
C VAL A 124 7.78 5.28 5.53
N ILE A 125 8.72 5.47 4.60
CA ILE A 125 8.51 6.37 3.45
C ILE A 125 7.39 5.83 2.56
N ALA A 126 7.35 4.52 2.29
CA ALA A 126 6.28 3.89 1.51
C ALA A 126 4.89 4.15 2.12
N ILE A 127 4.73 3.94 3.42
CA ILE A 127 3.48 4.18 4.15
C ILE A 127 3.05 5.65 4.05
N ALA A 128 4.00 6.59 4.21
CA ALA A 128 3.73 8.02 4.10
C ALA A 128 3.25 8.40 2.69
N LEU A 129 3.89 7.88 1.64
CA LEU A 129 3.49 8.12 0.25
C LEU A 129 2.10 7.54 -0.06
N LEU A 130 1.80 6.33 0.42
CA LEU A 130 0.48 5.70 0.25
C LEU A 130 -0.62 6.48 0.98
N TRP A 131 -0.33 7.02 2.18
CA TRP A 131 -1.24 7.90 2.89
C TRP A 131 -1.52 9.19 2.10
N MET A 132 -0.49 9.83 1.58
CA MET A 132 -0.62 11.04 0.75
C MET A 132 -1.41 10.73 -0.54
N ALA A 133 -1.12 9.62 -1.21
CA ALA A 133 -1.84 9.17 -2.39
C ALA A 133 -3.34 9.03 -2.11
N SER A 134 -3.71 8.35 -1.01
CA SER A 134 -5.10 8.14 -0.64
C SER A 134 -5.84 9.45 -0.35
N LYS A 135 -5.13 10.46 0.18
CA LYS A 135 -5.70 11.80 0.41
C LYS A 135 -5.96 12.53 -0.89
N MET A 136 -4.99 12.54 -1.79
CA MET A 136 -5.10 13.24 -3.09
C MET A 136 -6.10 12.54 -4.02
N GLU A 137 -6.24 11.21 -3.93
CA GLU A 137 -7.26 10.47 -4.67
C GLU A 137 -8.67 10.78 -4.16
N ASP A 138 -8.86 10.99 -2.85
CA ASP A 138 -10.13 11.47 -2.31
C ASP A 138 -10.52 12.82 -2.95
N ASP A 139 -9.58 13.79 -3.04
CA ASP A 139 -9.82 15.09 -3.65
C ASP A 139 -10.20 14.95 -5.14
N TYR A 140 -9.46 14.13 -5.88
CA TYR A 140 -9.79 13.82 -7.27
C TYR A 140 -11.17 13.17 -7.43
N ASN A 141 -11.54 12.24 -6.55
CA ASN A 141 -12.83 11.57 -6.61
C ASN A 141 -13.99 12.52 -6.24
N VAL A 142 -13.75 13.50 -5.37
CA VAL A 142 -14.71 14.59 -5.10
C VAL A 142 -14.93 15.45 -6.36
N GLU A 143 -13.88 15.80 -7.09
CA GLU A 143 -14.01 16.54 -8.35
C GLU A 143 -14.80 15.74 -9.40
N ARG A 144 -14.57 14.43 -9.47
CA ARG A 144 -15.18 13.54 -10.47
C ARG A 144 -16.63 13.16 -10.18
N PHE A 145 -16.96 12.88 -8.91
CA PHE A 145 -18.24 12.29 -8.50
C PHE A 145 -19.09 13.24 -7.63
N GLY A 146 -18.57 14.42 -7.27
CA GLY A 146 -19.28 15.45 -6.53
C GLY A 146 -19.79 14.99 -5.16
N ASP A 147 -21.06 15.39 -4.88
CA ASP A 147 -21.67 15.15 -3.56
C ASP A 147 -21.86 13.67 -3.23
N SER A 148 -22.04 12.81 -4.24
CA SER A 148 -22.12 11.36 -4.03
C SER A 148 -20.87 10.79 -3.38
N TYR A 149 -19.67 11.33 -3.72
CA TYR A 149 -18.43 10.91 -3.09
C TYR A 149 -18.24 11.55 -1.71
N ARG A 150 -18.67 12.83 -1.54
CA ARG A 150 -18.63 13.49 -0.23
C ARG A 150 -19.48 12.76 0.81
N GLU A 151 -20.66 12.28 0.42
CA GLU A 151 -21.50 11.44 1.29
C GLU A 151 -20.81 10.12 1.65
N TYR A 152 -20.21 9.45 0.68
CA TYR A 152 -19.42 8.24 0.90
C TYR A 152 -18.27 8.48 1.88
N MET A 153 -17.56 9.62 1.78
CA MET A 153 -16.50 10.00 2.70
C MET A 153 -16.99 10.20 4.15
N ARG A 154 -18.22 10.66 4.35
CA ARG A 154 -18.81 10.80 5.70
C ARG A 154 -19.08 9.45 6.35
N LEU A 155 -19.52 8.47 5.55
CA LEU A 155 -19.93 7.16 6.03
C LEU A 155 -18.75 6.21 6.21
N VAL A 156 -17.79 6.22 5.28
CA VAL A 156 -16.70 5.25 5.24
C VAL A 156 -15.36 5.92 5.55
N PRO A 157 -14.60 5.43 6.52
CA PRO A 157 -13.28 5.99 6.86
C PRO A 157 -12.26 5.70 5.75
N ARG A 158 -11.21 6.54 5.68
CA ARG A 158 -10.12 6.34 4.71
C ARG A 158 -9.34 5.05 4.99
N TRP A 159 -8.81 4.90 6.21
CA TRP A 159 -7.97 3.78 6.65
C TRP A 159 -8.36 3.19 8.00
N ASN A 160 -9.24 3.85 8.77
CA ASN A 160 -9.62 3.41 10.10
C ASN A 160 -10.73 2.36 10.05
N VAL A 161 -10.34 1.09 9.98
CA VAL A 161 -11.26 -0.06 9.97
C VAL A 161 -12.07 -0.24 11.27
N PHE A 162 -11.66 0.43 12.36
CA PHE A 162 -12.31 0.36 13.67
C PHE A 162 -13.31 1.50 13.91
N LYS A 163 -13.46 2.43 12.96
CA LYS A 163 -14.48 3.47 13.09
C LYS A 163 -15.84 2.82 12.92
N GLU A 164 -16.67 2.89 13.95
CA GLU A 164 -18.05 2.43 13.87
C GLU A 164 -18.75 3.07 12.66
N LEU A 165 -19.32 2.23 11.82
CA LEU A 165 -20.19 2.65 10.73
C LEU A 165 -21.47 3.17 11.35
N LYS A 166 -21.62 4.50 11.39
CA LYS A 166 -22.85 5.16 11.84
C LYS A 166 -23.92 5.09 10.77
#